data_98253e903dd953d2ceb842f4f5f6fbe8
#
_entry.id   98253e903dd953d2ceb842f4f5f6fbe8
#
_cell.length_a   1.000
_cell.length_b   1.000
_cell.length_c   1.000
_cell.angle_alpha   90.00
_cell.angle_beta   90.00
_cell.angle_gamma   90.00
#
_symmetry.space_group_name_H-M   'P 1'
#
loop_
_entity.id
_entity.type
_entity.pdbx_description
1 polymer ?
#
loop_
_entity_poly.entity_id
_entity_poly.type
_entity_poly.pdbx_seq_one_letter_code
_entity_poly.pdbx_strand_id
1 'polypeptide(L)'
;MKKIKKFLLTMAMTMALGTSAFAASGFEFLFQLAGGPGVVIPNKEVKDVLGVKGELSADADVSAQIGYMFQVKDGFGISVLGELGYSWDAYMMGRGDTSVSSIGNDYTTKDGVSIQQYYHSFKLGLLPKFNIGFGGRHGLAIGIGGGVKIPLAGRQSTINTIAGESQPKEKVYSENSVDFKRKDITDMFSPSVIGYMKVTFDYYLFFTDNIAMNFGLYLGGDFGLKQKDAKYGYNSFDMGLQLGFRFGPKA
;
A
#
# COMPACT_ATOMS: atom_id res chain seq x y z
N MET A 1 -9.76 20.90 17.76
CA MET A 1 -10.73 19.81 17.90
C MET A 1 -12.18 20.21 17.58
N LYS A 2 -12.75 21.35 18.05
CA LYS A 2 -14.15 21.76 17.74
C LYS A 2 -14.42 21.97 16.24
N LYS A 3 -13.45 22.49 15.47
CA LYS A 3 -13.59 22.73 14.01
C LYS A 3 -13.63 21.43 13.20
N ILE A 4 -12.80 20.42 13.57
CA ILE A 4 -12.78 19.12 12.91
C ILE A 4 -14.08 18.35 13.16
N LYS A 5 -14.61 18.38 14.39
CA LYS A 5 -15.91 17.77 14.71
C LYS A 5 -17.05 18.40 13.92
N LYS A 6 -17.06 19.74 13.76
CA LYS A 6 -18.06 20.43 12.93
C LYS A 6 -17.93 20.06 11.46
N PHE A 7 -16.70 20.00 10.93
CA PHE A 7 -16.45 19.59 9.54
C PHE A 7 -16.93 18.16 9.27
N LEU A 8 -16.57 17.21 10.15
CA LEU A 8 -17.03 15.82 10.05
C LEU A 8 -18.55 15.69 10.17
N LEU A 9 -19.17 16.45 11.07
CA LEU A 9 -20.63 16.47 11.24
C LEU A 9 -21.32 17.06 10.01
N THR A 10 -20.80 18.17 9.47
CA THR A 10 -21.35 18.79 8.25
C THR A 10 -21.21 17.85 7.07
N MET A 11 -20.06 17.19 6.90
CA MET A 11 -19.84 16.21 5.85
C MET A 11 -20.79 15.01 5.98
N ALA A 12 -20.98 14.48 7.19
CA ALA A 12 -21.95 13.41 7.45
C ALA A 12 -23.41 13.85 7.17
N MET A 13 -23.78 15.08 7.55
CA MET A 13 -25.11 15.63 7.24
C MET A 13 -25.32 15.86 5.75
N THR A 14 -24.32 16.37 5.02
CA THR A 14 -24.41 16.57 3.58
C THR A 14 -24.55 15.23 2.85
N MET A 15 -23.84 14.19 3.31
CA MET A 15 -23.99 12.83 2.77
C MET A 15 -25.39 12.25 3.03
N ALA A 16 -25.98 12.51 4.21
CA ALA A 16 -27.31 12.02 4.56
C ALA A 16 -28.45 12.71 3.80
N LEU A 17 -28.28 13.97 3.41
CA LEU A 17 -29.30 14.76 2.73
C LEU A 17 -29.32 14.56 1.19
N GLY A 18 -28.22 14.06 0.61
CA GLY A 18 -28.11 13.81 -0.83
C GLY A 18 -28.79 12.54 -1.36
N THR A 19 -29.35 11.72 -0.47
CA THR A 19 -29.75 10.33 -0.83
C THR A 19 -31.23 10.14 -1.20
N SER A 20 -32.05 11.19 -1.27
CA SER A 20 -33.50 11.01 -1.38
C SER A 20 -34.12 11.16 -2.78
N ALA A 21 -33.35 11.47 -3.84
CA ALA A 21 -33.95 11.81 -5.13
C ALA A 21 -33.60 10.89 -6.32
N PHE A 22 -32.57 10.04 -6.20
CA PHE A 22 -32.19 9.10 -7.26
C PHE A 22 -31.93 7.74 -6.62
N ALA A 23 -32.89 6.82 -6.75
CA ALA A 23 -32.73 5.45 -6.30
C ALA A 23 -31.45 4.87 -6.88
N ALA A 24 -30.43 4.69 -6.06
CA ALA A 24 -29.18 4.00 -6.27
C ALA A 24 -28.00 4.71 -7.00
N SER A 25 -28.11 5.95 -7.47
CA SER A 25 -26.91 6.75 -7.80
C SER A 25 -26.63 7.76 -6.71
N GLY A 26 -25.36 8.05 -6.38
CA GLY A 26 -25.09 9.03 -5.35
C GLY A 26 -23.62 9.15 -4.95
N PHE A 27 -23.40 10.08 -4.04
CA PHE A 27 -22.10 10.31 -3.43
C PHE A 27 -21.65 9.09 -2.61
N GLU A 28 -20.39 8.75 -2.74
CA GLU A 28 -19.80 7.59 -2.09
C GLU A 28 -18.53 7.99 -1.33
N PHE A 29 -18.40 7.47 -0.12
CA PHE A 29 -17.22 7.61 0.70
C PHE A 29 -16.85 6.24 1.28
N LEU A 30 -15.57 5.87 1.17
CA LEU A 30 -15.04 4.67 1.81
C LEU A 30 -13.85 5.07 2.69
N PHE A 31 -13.80 4.47 3.86
CA PHE A 31 -12.61 4.47 4.71
C PHE A 31 -12.05 3.07 4.74
N GLN A 32 -10.77 2.90 4.42
CA GLN A 32 -10.14 1.59 4.30
C GLN A 32 -8.80 1.53 5.02
N LEU A 33 -8.57 0.38 5.63
CA LEU A 33 -7.27 -0.11 6.09
C LEU A 33 -6.89 -1.24 5.16
N ALA A 34 -5.68 -1.25 4.67
CA ALA A 34 -5.17 -2.32 3.81
C ALA A 34 -3.74 -2.67 4.21
N GLY A 35 -3.31 -3.87 3.91
CA GLY A 35 -1.93 -4.27 4.09
C GLY A 35 -1.70 -5.72 3.73
N GLY A 36 -0.45 -6.02 3.39
CA GLY A 36 -0.05 -7.35 3.02
C GLY A 36 1.43 -7.50 2.70
N PRO A 37 1.84 -8.73 2.44
CA PRO A 37 3.18 -9.05 1.95
C PRO A 37 3.28 -8.88 0.44
N GLY A 38 4.51 -8.76 -0.03
CA GLY A 38 4.83 -8.73 -1.43
C GLY A 38 6.26 -9.21 -1.72
N VAL A 39 6.69 -8.98 -2.93
CA VAL A 39 8.04 -9.30 -3.40
C VAL A 39 8.68 -8.08 -4.06
N VAL A 40 9.95 -7.86 -3.76
CA VAL A 40 10.75 -6.79 -4.37
C VAL A 40 11.36 -7.27 -5.68
N ILE A 41 11.32 -6.42 -6.69
CA ILE A 41 11.89 -6.68 -8.02
C ILE A 41 12.95 -5.59 -8.29
N PRO A 42 14.23 -5.82 -7.91
CA PRO A 42 15.31 -4.88 -8.20
C PRO A 42 15.53 -4.75 -9.71
N ASN A 43 15.90 -3.54 -10.14
CA ASN A 43 16.25 -3.31 -11.52
C ASN A 43 17.61 -3.98 -11.89
N LYS A 44 17.95 -3.92 -13.17
CA LYS A 44 19.16 -4.57 -13.67
C LYS A 44 20.42 -3.99 -13.04
N GLU A 45 20.48 -2.69 -12.88
CA GLU A 45 21.63 -1.98 -12.30
C GLU A 45 21.89 -2.43 -10.85
N VAL A 46 20.84 -2.61 -10.06
CA VAL A 46 20.96 -3.14 -8.69
C VAL A 46 21.46 -4.58 -8.68
N LYS A 47 20.92 -5.44 -9.56
CA LYS A 47 21.32 -6.85 -9.64
C LYS A 47 22.76 -7.03 -10.09
N ASP A 48 23.16 -6.31 -11.15
CA ASP A 48 24.47 -6.48 -11.78
C ASP A 48 25.61 -5.88 -10.94
N VAL A 49 25.37 -4.73 -10.28
CA VAL A 49 26.42 -4.03 -9.53
C VAL A 49 26.49 -4.46 -8.07
N LEU A 50 25.34 -4.57 -7.40
CA LEU A 50 25.30 -4.92 -5.97
C LEU A 50 25.20 -6.44 -5.75
N GLY A 51 24.84 -7.21 -6.78
CA GLY A 51 24.63 -8.64 -6.69
C GLY A 51 23.46 -9.06 -5.77
N VAL A 52 22.58 -8.11 -5.41
CA VAL A 52 21.44 -8.38 -4.52
C VAL A 52 20.23 -8.87 -5.31
N LYS A 53 19.43 -9.70 -4.65
CA LYS A 53 18.13 -10.18 -5.14
C LYS A 53 17.02 -9.48 -4.36
N GLY A 54 15.86 -9.36 -4.97
CA GLY A 54 14.65 -8.96 -4.26
C GLY A 54 14.20 -10.06 -3.31
N GLU A 55 13.78 -9.64 -2.15
CA GLU A 55 13.20 -10.48 -1.12
C GLU A 55 11.76 -10.05 -0.86
N LEU A 56 11.37 -9.95 0.40
CA LEU A 56 10.03 -9.56 0.79
C LEU A 56 9.81 -8.05 0.67
N SER A 57 8.61 -7.65 0.29
CA SER A 57 8.03 -6.36 0.59
C SER A 57 6.86 -6.51 1.56
N ALA A 58 6.47 -5.42 2.18
CA ALA A 58 5.24 -5.31 2.94
C ALA A 58 4.71 -3.89 2.82
N ASP A 59 3.39 -3.76 2.78
CA ASP A 59 2.73 -2.46 2.79
C ASP A 59 1.63 -2.42 3.83
N ALA A 60 1.33 -1.22 4.32
CA ALA A 60 0.19 -0.92 5.16
C ALA A 60 -0.35 0.46 4.83
N ASP A 61 -1.63 0.51 4.50
CA ASP A 61 -2.32 1.70 4.03
C ASP A 61 -3.48 2.07 4.95
N VAL A 62 -3.66 3.38 5.14
CA VAL A 62 -4.91 3.96 5.64
C VAL A 62 -5.40 4.94 4.59
N SER A 63 -6.60 4.73 4.04
CA SER A 63 -7.10 5.57 2.95
C SER A 63 -8.57 5.95 3.11
N ALA A 64 -8.90 7.11 2.57
CA ALA A 64 -10.25 7.58 2.28
C ALA A 64 -10.44 7.61 0.77
N GLN A 65 -11.54 7.04 0.30
CA GLN A 65 -11.95 7.12 -1.10
C GLN A 65 -13.24 7.93 -1.17
N ILE A 66 -13.28 8.89 -2.07
CA ILE A 66 -14.38 9.86 -2.21
C ILE A 66 -14.76 9.96 -3.67
N GLY A 67 -16.04 9.87 -3.97
CA GLY A 67 -16.50 10.00 -5.35
C GLY A 67 -18.00 9.82 -5.52
N TYR A 68 -18.38 9.27 -6.65
CA TYR A 68 -19.76 9.12 -7.01
C TYR A 68 -20.00 7.76 -7.67
N MET A 69 -21.07 7.09 -7.27
CA MET A 69 -21.56 5.88 -7.91
C MET A 69 -22.69 6.22 -8.88
N PHE A 70 -22.55 5.78 -10.11
CA PHE A 70 -23.54 5.82 -11.18
C PHE A 70 -24.21 4.46 -11.27
N GLN A 71 -25.49 4.38 -11.00
CA GLN A 71 -26.24 3.16 -11.25
C GLN A 71 -26.49 3.03 -12.76
N VAL A 72 -26.05 1.92 -13.34
CA VAL A 72 -26.24 1.63 -14.78
C VAL A 72 -27.53 0.86 -15.00
N LYS A 73 -27.84 -0.06 -14.10
CA LYS A 73 -29.07 -0.84 -14.03
C LYS A 73 -29.24 -1.40 -12.61
N ASP A 74 -30.42 -1.94 -12.33
CA ASP A 74 -30.67 -2.59 -11.03
C ASP A 74 -29.62 -3.67 -10.75
N GLY A 75 -29.00 -3.57 -9.58
CA GLY A 75 -27.93 -4.47 -9.15
C GLY A 75 -26.57 -4.25 -9.82
N PHE A 76 -26.38 -3.18 -10.62
CA PHE A 76 -25.09 -2.87 -11.23
C PHE A 76 -24.82 -1.37 -11.29
N GLY A 77 -23.67 -0.95 -10.76
CA GLY A 77 -23.22 0.44 -10.74
C GLY A 77 -21.72 0.58 -10.99
N ILE A 78 -21.33 1.77 -11.37
CA ILE A 78 -19.92 2.15 -11.58
C ILE A 78 -19.61 3.31 -10.65
N SER A 79 -18.62 3.15 -9.77
CA SER A 79 -18.08 4.20 -8.93
C SER A 79 -16.82 4.80 -9.56
N VAL A 80 -16.68 6.11 -9.45
CA VAL A 80 -15.45 6.83 -9.76
C VAL A 80 -14.96 7.48 -8.48
N LEU A 81 -13.87 6.96 -7.93
CA LEU A 81 -13.38 7.32 -6.61
C LEU A 81 -11.99 7.94 -6.70
N GLY A 82 -11.82 9.11 -6.09
CA GLY A 82 -10.52 9.66 -5.73
C GLY A 82 -10.04 9.02 -4.43
N GLU A 83 -8.80 8.62 -4.37
CA GLU A 83 -8.16 8.01 -3.19
C GLU A 83 -7.16 8.98 -2.57
N LEU A 84 -7.27 9.17 -1.25
CA LEU A 84 -6.32 9.91 -0.41
C LEU A 84 -5.91 9.01 0.73
N GLY A 85 -4.63 9.01 1.09
CA GLY A 85 -4.23 8.17 2.20
C GLY A 85 -2.81 8.38 2.68
N TYR A 86 -2.46 7.55 3.64
CA TYR A 86 -1.13 7.32 4.13
C TYR A 86 -0.73 5.90 3.77
N SER A 87 0.51 5.72 3.32
CA SER A 87 1.12 4.42 3.06
C SER A 87 2.42 4.29 3.84
N TRP A 88 2.61 3.12 4.43
CA TRP A 88 3.89 2.65 4.93
C TRP A 88 4.34 1.48 4.07
N ASP A 89 5.52 1.59 3.48
CA ASP A 89 6.06 0.61 2.56
C ASP A 89 7.42 0.14 3.06
N ALA A 90 7.65 -1.18 3.04
CA ALA A 90 8.91 -1.82 3.39
C ALA A 90 9.41 -2.66 2.23
N TYR A 91 10.68 -2.52 1.88
CA TYR A 91 11.33 -3.24 0.80
C TYR A 91 12.62 -3.87 1.29
N MET A 92 12.79 -5.18 1.06
CA MET A 92 13.96 -5.95 1.47
C MET A 92 14.65 -6.53 0.26
N MET A 93 15.98 -6.37 0.22
CA MET A 93 16.85 -6.92 -0.82
C MET A 93 18.08 -7.50 -0.16
N GLY A 94 18.59 -8.62 -0.68
CA GLY A 94 19.74 -9.25 -0.08
C GLY A 94 20.61 -10.03 -1.06
N ARG A 95 21.83 -10.33 -0.62
CA ARG A 95 22.72 -11.29 -1.27
C ARG A 95 23.38 -12.18 -0.23
N GLY A 96 23.70 -13.40 -0.62
CA GLY A 96 24.30 -14.39 0.28
C GLY A 96 23.24 -15.05 1.17
N ASP A 97 23.69 -15.72 2.19
CA ASP A 97 22.82 -16.44 3.11
C ASP A 97 22.45 -15.55 4.29
N THR A 98 21.51 -14.62 4.04
CA THR A 98 21.03 -13.66 5.05
C THR A 98 19.86 -14.18 5.85
N SER A 99 19.57 -15.48 5.81
CA SER A 99 18.47 -16.06 6.58
C SER A 99 18.67 -15.81 8.08
N VAL A 100 18.09 -14.72 8.58
CA VAL A 100 17.94 -14.45 10.00
C VAL A 100 16.77 -15.32 10.47
N SER A 101 17.02 -16.60 10.69
CA SER A 101 16.08 -17.43 11.42
C SER A 101 16.17 -17.03 12.89
N SER A 102 15.21 -16.28 13.38
CA SER A 102 15.07 -15.97 14.80
C SER A 102 14.56 -17.15 15.63
N ILE A 103 14.31 -18.30 15.01
CA ILE A 103 13.82 -19.53 15.65
C ILE A 103 14.73 -20.68 15.25
N GLY A 104 15.73 -20.94 16.08
CA GLY A 104 16.63 -22.09 15.96
C GLY A 104 18.07 -21.71 15.62
N ASN A 105 19.01 -22.52 16.09
CA ASN A 105 20.47 -22.35 15.95
C ASN A 105 20.97 -22.66 14.53
N ASP A 106 20.44 -22.01 13.50
CA ASP A 106 20.98 -22.16 12.14
C ASP A 106 22.14 -21.19 11.93
N TYR A 107 23.34 -21.73 11.97
CA TYR A 107 24.57 -21.03 11.69
C TYR A 107 24.83 -21.06 10.18
N THR A 108 24.65 -19.93 9.52
CA THR A 108 25.07 -19.81 8.12
C THR A 108 26.57 -19.55 8.02
N THR A 109 27.22 -20.23 7.10
CA THR A 109 28.68 -20.19 6.88
C THR A 109 29.11 -19.18 5.82
N LYS A 110 28.21 -18.32 5.37
CA LYS A 110 28.44 -17.39 4.25
C LYS A 110 28.21 -15.96 4.66
N ASP A 111 29.03 -15.07 4.11
CA ASP A 111 28.83 -13.63 4.21
C ASP A 111 27.56 -13.21 3.48
N GLY A 112 26.86 -12.25 4.05
CA GLY A 112 25.61 -11.73 3.49
C GLY A 112 25.46 -10.23 3.66
N VAL A 113 24.65 -9.65 2.80
CA VAL A 113 24.21 -8.24 2.90
C VAL A 113 22.71 -8.20 2.76
N SER A 114 22.03 -7.54 3.69
CA SER A 114 20.60 -7.20 3.60
C SER A 114 20.43 -5.70 3.57
N ILE A 115 19.68 -5.21 2.60
CA ILE A 115 19.32 -3.81 2.46
C ILE A 115 17.81 -3.72 2.69
N GLN A 116 17.42 -2.96 3.70
CA GLN A 116 16.03 -2.72 4.06
C GLN A 116 15.72 -1.24 3.88
N GLN A 117 14.62 -0.94 3.20
CA GLN A 117 14.17 0.43 3.00
C GLN A 117 12.71 0.55 3.42
N TYR A 118 12.42 1.62 4.16
CA TYR A 118 11.09 1.92 4.67
C TYR A 118 10.71 3.33 4.24
N TYR A 119 9.46 3.51 3.79
CA TYR A 119 8.93 4.83 3.42
C TYR A 119 7.59 5.08 4.08
N HIS A 120 7.41 6.31 4.51
CA HIS A 120 6.16 6.89 4.99
C HIS A 120 5.66 7.87 3.94
N SER A 121 4.58 7.58 3.28
CA SER A 121 4.14 8.30 2.10
C SER A 121 2.73 8.86 2.25
N PHE A 122 2.49 10.02 1.66
CA PHE A 122 1.16 10.50 1.34
C PHE A 122 0.73 9.88 0.00
N LYS A 123 -0.48 9.32 -0.04
CA LYS A 123 -1.00 8.57 -1.18
C LYS A 123 -2.13 9.33 -1.86
N LEU A 124 -2.07 9.43 -3.18
CA LEU A 124 -3.07 10.04 -4.05
C LEU A 124 -3.35 9.13 -5.23
N GLY A 125 -4.62 8.92 -5.57
CA GLY A 125 -4.97 8.07 -6.70
C GLY A 125 -6.42 8.18 -7.17
N LEU A 126 -6.71 7.39 -8.18
CA LEU A 126 -8.05 7.16 -8.72
C LEU A 126 -8.33 5.66 -8.71
N LEU A 127 -9.52 5.29 -8.29
CA LEU A 127 -9.96 3.90 -8.19
C LEU A 127 -11.41 3.74 -8.67
N PRO A 128 -11.64 3.68 -9.97
CA PRO A 128 -12.94 3.24 -10.49
C PRO A 128 -13.27 1.82 -10.02
N LYS A 129 -14.54 1.58 -9.66
CA LYS A 129 -15.06 0.28 -9.21
C LYS A 129 -16.33 -0.09 -9.95
N PHE A 130 -16.44 -1.35 -10.33
CA PHE A 130 -17.65 -1.98 -10.84
C PHE A 130 -18.36 -2.67 -9.67
N ASN A 131 -19.57 -2.20 -9.33
CA ASN A 131 -20.33 -2.68 -8.20
C ASN A 131 -21.47 -3.58 -8.65
N ILE A 132 -21.66 -4.70 -7.97
CA ILE A 132 -22.75 -5.67 -8.21
C ILE A 132 -23.47 -5.88 -6.87
N GLY A 133 -24.75 -5.49 -6.82
CA GLY A 133 -25.63 -5.72 -5.68
C GLY A 133 -26.39 -7.04 -5.81
N PHE A 134 -26.56 -7.77 -4.72
CA PHE A 134 -27.36 -9.00 -4.68
C PHE A 134 -27.91 -9.25 -3.28
N GLY A 135 -29.04 -9.96 -3.21
CA GLY A 135 -29.61 -10.41 -1.93
C GLY A 135 -29.99 -9.30 -0.94
N GLY A 136 -30.20 -8.07 -1.42
CA GLY A 136 -30.66 -6.93 -0.63
C GLY A 136 -29.65 -6.30 0.32
N ARG A 137 -28.73 -7.08 0.90
CA ARG A 137 -27.70 -6.61 1.86
C ARG A 137 -26.26 -6.85 1.40
N HIS A 138 -26.06 -7.45 0.28
CA HIS A 138 -24.75 -7.89 -0.19
C HIS A 138 -24.35 -7.14 -1.45
N GLY A 139 -23.08 -6.87 -1.59
CA GLY A 139 -22.49 -6.32 -2.79
C GLY A 139 -21.09 -6.84 -3.02
N LEU A 140 -20.70 -6.91 -4.26
CA LEU A 140 -19.33 -7.15 -4.69
C LEU A 140 -18.86 -5.95 -5.51
N ALA A 141 -17.57 -5.63 -5.45
CA ALA A 141 -16.98 -4.70 -6.36
C ALA A 141 -15.61 -5.16 -6.85
N ILE A 142 -15.31 -4.84 -8.09
CA ILE A 142 -13.98 -4.97 -8.68
C ILE A 142 -13.50 -3.57 -8.99
N GLY A 143 -12.39 -3.17 -8.38
CA GLY A 143 -11.74 -1.89 -8.62
C GLY A 143 -10.45 -2.08 -9.41
N ILE A 144 -10.14 -1.16 -10.31
CA ILE A 144 -8.86 -1.10 -11.02
C ILE A 144 -8.42 0.35 -11.01
N GLY A 145 -7.27 0.63 -10.44
CA GLY A 145 -6.81 2.01 -10.31
C GLY A 145 -5.33 2.11 -10.00
N GLY A 146 -4.94 3.32 -9.65
CA GLY A 146 -3.56 3.62 -9.32
C GLY A 146 -3.35 5.11 -9.07
N GLY A 147 -2.12 5.46 -8.81
CA GLY A 147 -1.77 6.83 -8.48
C GLY A 147 -0.30 6.98 -8.10
N VAL A 148 -0.05 7.87 -7.16
CA VAL A 148 1.29 8.15 -6.66
C VAL A 148 1.31 8.13 -5.13
N LYS A 149 2.39 7.62 -4.59
CA LYS A 149 2.78 7.74 -3.19
C LYS A 149 3.92 8.76 -3.13
N ILE A 150 3.78 9.79 -2.31
CA ILE A 150 4.76 10.87 -2.13
C ILE A 150 5.48 10.60 -0.81
N PRO A 151 6.69 10.02 -0.82
CA PRO A 151 7.42 9.75 0.41
C PRO A 151 7.75 11.05 1.14
N LEU A 152 7.36 11.13 2.41
CA LEU A 152 7.61 12.26 3.30
C LEU A 152 8.85 12.03 4.16
N ALA A 153 9.07 10.77 4.52
CA ALA A 153 10.21 10.29 5.27
C ALA A 153 10.55 8.85 4.87
N GLY A 154 11.76 8.42 5.14
CA GLY A 154 12.19 7.05 4.93
C GLY A 154 13.40 6.71 5.78
N ARG A 155 13.74 5.44 5.80
CA ARG A 155 14.96 4.90 6.41
C ARG A 155 15.52 3.81 5.51
N GLN A 156 16.83 3.77 5.39
CA GLN A 156 17.55 2.63 4.83
C GLN A 156 18.46 2.04 5.89
N SER A 157 18.35 0.74 6.14
CA SER A 157 19.29 -0.03 6.96
C SER A 157 20.05 -1.00 6.07
N THR A 158 21.35 -1.03 6.22
CA THR A 158 22.23 -2.00 5.57
C THR A 158 22.85 -2.88 6.64
N ILE A 159 22.54 -4.16 6.60
CA ILE A 159 23.02 -5.16 7.56
C ILE A 159 24.04 -6.04 6.84
N ASN A 160 25.28 -6.01 7.30
CA ASN A 160 26.32 -6.92 6.84
C ASN A 160 26.48 -8.05 7.84
N THR A 161 26.45 -9.28 7.36
CA THR A 161 26.68 -10.48 8.15
C THR A 161 27.99 -11.10 7.70
N ILE A 162 28.95 -11.28 8.62
CA ILE A 162 30.22 -11.95 8.36
C ILE A 162 30.18 -13.29 9.09
N ALA A 163 30.46 -14.38 8.39
CA ALA A 163 30.57 -15.69 8.98
C ALA A 163 31.83 -15.76 9.87
N GLY A 164 31.67 -16.10 11.13
CA GLY A 164 32.81 -16.31 12.03
C GLY A 164 33.56 -17.63 11.74
N GLU A 165 34.88 -17.62 11.84
CA GLU A 165 35.72 -18.82 11.66
C GLU A 165 35.80 -19.69 12.91
N SER A 166 35.44 -19.18 14.07
CA SER A 166 35.55 -19.87 15.37
C SER A 166 34.29 -20.65 15.78
N GLN A 167 34.45 -21.68 16.56
CA GLN A 167 33.38 -22.48 17.18
C GLN A 167 33.08 -21.94 18.61
N PRO A 168 31.82 -21.61 18.99
CA PRO A 168 30.65 -21.54 18.12
C PRO A 168 30.78 -20.40 17.12
N LYS A 169 30.30 -20.59 15.91
CA LYS A 169 30.37 -19.58 14.86
C LYS A 169 29.50 -18.38 15.23
N GLU A 170 30.08 -17.37 15.80
CA GLU A 170 29.38 -16.11 16.08
C GLU A 170 29.19 -15.33 14.77
N LYS A 171 27.96 -14.93 14.52
CA LYS A 171 27.66 -14.00 13.44
C LYS A 171 28.03 -12.60 13.90
N VAL A 172 28.93 -11.95 13.19
CA VAL A 172 29.22 -10.54 13.39
C VAL A 172 28.27 -9.74 12.52
N TYR A 173 27.45 -8.90 13.16
CA TYR A 173 26.54 -7.99 12.49
C TYR A 173 27.10 -6.58 12.53
N SER A 174 27.12 -5.95 11.38
CA SER A 174 27.33 -4.50 11.30
C SER A 174 26.10 -3.90 10.67
N GLU A 175 25.40 -3.04 11.40
CA GLU A 175 24.24 -2.31 10.89
C GLU A 175 24.61 -0.84 10.70
N ASN A 176 24.29 -0.32 9.52
CA ASN A 176 24.35 1.11 9.21
C ASN A 176 22.97 1.57 8.76
N SER A 177 22.41 2.55 9.45
CA SER A 177 21.09 3.10 9.17
C SER A 177 21.17 4.58 8.82
N VAL A 178 20.43 5.00 7.82
CA VAL A 178 20.31 6.38 7.37
C VAL A 178 18.84 6.75 7.27
N ASP A 179 18.46 7.83 7.94
CA ASP A 179 17.12 8.40 7.84
C ASP A 179 17.06 9.44 6.72
N PHE A 180 15.98 9.43 5.96
CA PHE A 180 15.70 10.38 4.88
C PHE A 180 14.50 11.25 5.23
N LYS A 181 14.64 12.54 5.06
CA LYS A 181 13.54 13.50 5.00
C LYS A 181 13.12 13.70 3.56
N ARG A 182 11.97 14.32 3.34
CA ARG A 182 11.47 14.62 1.98
C ARG A 182 12.52 15.31 1.09
N LYS A 183 13.28 16.23 1.64
CA LYS A 183 14.34 16.93 0.91
C LYS A 183 15.40 15.95 0.40
N ASP A 184 15.90 15.08 1.27
CA ASP A 184 16.94 14.10 0.93
C ASP A 184 16.43 13.16 -0.17
N ILE A 185 15.18 12.71 -0.07
CA ILE A 185 14.54 11.88 -1.09
C ILE A 185 14.48 12.62 -2.44
N THR A 186 14.11 13.91 -2.43
CA THR A 186 14.04 14.72 -3.65
C THR A 186 15.42 14.95 -4.25
N ASP A 187 16.45 15.12 -3.43
CA ASP A 187 17.82 15.36 -3.88
C ASP A 187 18.46 14.09 -4.47
N MET A 188 18.16 12.91 -3.90
CA MET A 188 18.79 11.64 -4.26
C MET A 188 18.06 10.86 -5.36
N PHE A 189 16.74 10.99 -5.50
CA PHE A 189 15.92 10.15 -6.36
C PHE A 189 15.20 10.94 -7.48
N SER A 190 15.07 10.28 -8.65
CA SER A 190 14.27 10.77 -9.78
C SER A 190 13.65 9.59 -10.54
N PRO A 191 12.32 9.44 -10.55
CA PRO A 191 11.33 10.28 -9.83
C PRO A 191 11.46 10.15 -8.31
N SER A 192 11.07 11.21 -7.58
CA SER A 192 11.04 11.25 -6.11
C SER A 192 9.66 10.88 -5.55
N VAL A 193 8.87 10.15 -6.32
CA VAL A 193 7.57 9.61 -5.99
C VAL A 193 7.51 8.14 -6.42
N ILE A 194 6.70 7.36 -5.72
CA ILE A 194 6.44 5.95 -6.05
C ILE A 194 5.11 5.93 -6.80
N GLY A 195 5.11 5.45 -8.05
CA GLY A 195 3.89 5.15 -8.77
C GLY A 195 3.28 3.87 -8.24
N TYR A 196 1.95 3.75 -8.18
CA TYR A 196 1.31 2.48 -7.84
C TYR A 196 0.15 2.17 -8.77
N MET A 197 -0.12 0.87 -8.94
CA MET A 197 -1.33 0.34 -9.54
C MET A 197 -1.90 -0.72 -8.62
N LYS A 198 -3.24 -0.82 -8.57
CA LYS A 198 -3.90 -1.88 -7.81
C LYS A 198 -5.19 -2.34 -8.47
N VAL A 199 -5.50 -3.61 -8.25
CA VAL A 199 -6.80 -4.23 -8.50
C VAL A 199 -7.38 -4.64 -7.16
N THR A 200 -8.66 -4.34 -6.92
CA THR A 200 -9.35 -4.68 -5.67
C THR A 200 -10.55 -5.57 -5.95
N PHE A 201 -10.82 -6.48 -5.01
CA PHE A 201 -12.00 -7.33 -4.97
C PHE A 201 -12.65 -7.11 -3.61
N ASP A 202 -13.77 -6.39 -3.60
CA ASP A 202 -14.44 -5.96 -2.38
C ASP A 202 -15.76 -6.70 -2.21
N TYR A 203 -16.04 -7.12 -0.99
CA TYR A 203 -17.34 -7.59 -0.55
C TYR A 203 -17.92 -6.58 0.44
N TYR A 204 -19.15 -6.15 0.17
CA TYR A 204 -19.91 -5.24 1.02
C TYR A 204 -21.03 -5.96 1.76
N LEU A 205 -21.08 -5.78 3.07
CA LEU A 205 -22.21 -6.18 3.90
C LEU A 205 -22.92 -4.92 4.39
N PHE A 206 -24.08 -4.64 3.82
CA PHE A 206 -24.89 -3.46 4.15
C PHE A 206 -25.66 -3.67 5.46
N PHE A 207 -25.47 -2.78 6.41
CA PHE A 207 -26.25 -2.70 7.65
C PHE A 207 -27.51 -1.86 7.46
N THR A 208 -27.41 -0.82 6.66
CA THR A 208 -28.48 0.08 6.22
C THR A 208 -28.42 0.22 4.70
N ASP A 209 -29.34 1.01 4.12
CA ASP A 209 -29.33 1.27 2.69
C ASP A 209 -28.08 2.03 2.21
N ASN A 210 -27.36 2.70 3.11
CA ASN A 210 -26.24 3.57 2.76
C ASN A 210 -24.96 3.29 3.56
N ILE A 211 -24.94 2.29 4.43
CA ILE A 211 -23.76 1.98 5.25
C ILE A 211 -23.44 0.50 5.13
N ALA A 212 -22.24 0.20 4.70
CA ALA A 212 -21.74 -1.17 4.61
C ALA A 212 -20.36 -1.30 5.27
N MET A 213 -20.08 -2.48 5.77
CA MET A 213 -18.73 -2.94 6.05
C MET A 213 -18.12 -3.49 4.77
N ASN A 214 -16.85 -3.19 4.54
CA ASN A 214 -16.08 -3.65 3.40
C ASN A 214 -15.03 -4.66 3.86
N PHE A 215 -14.99 -5.79 3.19
CA PHE A 215 -13.95 -6.81 3.28
C PHE A 215 -13.40 -7.03 1.88
N GLY A 216 -12.10 -6.95 1.69
CA GLY A 216 -11.57 -7.09 0.34
C GLY A 216 -10.18 -7.69 0.30
N LEU A 217 -9.82 -8.03 -0.93
CA LEU A 217 -8.48 -8.41 -1.34
C LEU A 217 -7.96 -7.34 -2.30
N TYR A 218 -6.65 -7.13 -2.30
CA TYR A 218 -6.01 -6.36 -3.37
C TYR A 218 -4.78 -7.08 -3.91
N LEU A 219 -4.51 -6.78 -5.17
CA LEU A 219 -3.25 -7.06 -5.85
C LEU A 219 -2.70 -5.71 -6.29
N GLY A 220 -1.46 -5.42 -5.95
CA GLY A 220 -0.82 -4.15 -6.21
C GLY A 220 0.55 -4.30 -6.83
N GLY A 221 1.07 -3.20 -7.33
CA GLY A 221 2.44 -3.10 -7.77
C GLY A 221 2.91 -1.66 -7.63
N ASP A 222 4.10 -1.50 -7.08
CA ASP A 222 4.77 -0.22 -6.92
C ASP A 222 5.91 -0.06 -7.92
N PHE A 223 5.98 1.11 -8.52
CA PHE A 223 7.11 1.58 -9.33
C PHE A 223 7.94 2.48 -8.43
N GLY A 224 8.97 1.90 -7.83
CA GLY A 224 9.73 2.51 -6.75
C GLY A 224 10.62 3.67 -7.16
N LEU A 225 11.30 4.23 -6.16
CA LEU A 225 12.25 5.32 -6.34
C LEU A 225 13.48 4.83 -7.13
N LYS A 226 14.06 5.74 -7.92
CA LYS A 226 15.28 5.47 -8.67
C LYS A 226 16.34 6.51 -8.34
N GLN A 227 17.53 6.10 -7.93
CA GLN A 227 18.65 6.99 -7.64
C GLN A 227 19.11 7.74 -8.92
N LYS A 228 19.39 9.01 -8.79
CA LYS A 228 19.79 9.87 -9.92
C LYS A 228 21.10 9.41 -10.56
N ASP A 229 22.12 9.18 -9.74
CA ASP A 229 23.48 8.93 -10.21
C ASP A 229 23.71 7.46 -10.55
N ALA A 230 23.44 6.57 -9.62
CA ALA A 230 23.67 5.13 -9.78
C ALA A 230 22.55 4.41 -10.55
N LYS A 231 21.41 5.06 -10.79
CA LYS A 231 20.21 4.49 -11.41
C LYS A 231 19.66 3.26 -10.70
N TYR A 232 20.06 3.04 -9.44
CA TYR A 232 19.52 1.95 -8.62
C TYR A 232 18.05 2.19 -8.32
N GLY A 233 17.24 1.20 -8.56
CA GLY A 233 15.80 1.25 -8.31
C GLY A 233 15.21 -0.14 -8.19
N TYR A 234 13.98 -0.20 -7.68
CA TYR A 234 13.23 -1.44 -7.52
C TYR A 234 11.75 -1.15 -7.70
N ASN A 235 11.02 -2.19 -8.06
CA ASN A 235 9.57 -2.24 -8.04
C ASN A 235 9.14 -3.27 -7.02
N SER A 236 7.85 -3.32 -6.68
CA SER A 236 7.28 -4.42 -5.92
C SER A 236 5.99 -4.94 -6.57
N PHE A 237 5.64 -6.15 -6.19
CA PHE A 237 4.33 -6.71 -6.40
C PHE A 237 3.80 -7.15 -5.03
N ASP A 238 2.63 -6.64 -4.66
CA ASP A 238 2.06 -6.80 -3.34
C ASP A 238 0.66 -7.41 -3.45
N MET A 239 0.26 -8.16 -2.44
CA MET A 239 -1.07 -8.68 -2.27
C MET A 239 -1.49 -8.62 -0.80
N GLY A 240 -2.74 -8.34 -0.54
CA GLY A 240 -3.16 -8.24 0.85
C GLY A 240 -4.66 -8.15 1.03
N LEU A 241 -5.01 -7.90 2.27
CA LEU A 241 -6.38 -7.74 2.72
C LEU A 241 -6.70 -6.25 2.86
N GLN A 242 -7.97 -5.94 2.69
CA GLN A 242 -8.49 -4.62 3.04
C GLN A 242 -9.79 -4.74 3.82
N LEU A 243 -9.94 -3.85 4.79
CA LEU A 243 -11.08 -3.77 5.68
C LEU A 243 -11.52 -2.32 5.80
N GLY A 244 -12.81 -2.06 5.83
CA GLY A 244 -13.27 -0.69 5.97
C GLY A 244 -14.76 -0.53 6.08
N PHE A 245 -15.19 0.71 5.91
CA PHE A 245 -16.59 1.10 5.87
C PHE A 245 -16.87 1.87 4.60
N ARG A 246 -18.01 1.59 4.01
CA ARG A 246 -18.57 2.30 2.87
C ARG A 246 -19.81 3.05 3.29
N PHE A 247 -19.89 4.31 2.87
CA PHE A 247 -21.04 5.20 3.00
C PHE A 247 -21.46 5.62 1.59
N GLY A 248 -22.64 5.25 1.18
CA GLY A 248 -23.14 5.53 -0.18
C GLY A 248 -24.20 4.53 -0.61
N PRO A 249 -24.78 4.73 -1.80
CA PRO A 249 -25.90 3.91 -2.27
C PRO A 249 -25.46 2.47 -2.56
N LYS A 250 -26.42 1.55 -2.49
CA LYS A 250 -26.27 0.20 -3.07
C LYS A 250 -26.32 0.26 -4.59
N ALA A 251 -25.67 -0.69 -5.26
CA ALA A 251 -25.84 -0.90 -6.70
C ALA A 251 -27.11 -1.67 -7.01
#